data_2cbebe5aac4e1a9e6aff3ce065329382
#
_entry.id   2cbebe5aac4e1a9e6aff3ce065329382
#
_cell.length_a   1.000
_cell.length_b   1.000
_cell.length_c   1.000
_cell.angle_alpha   90.00
_cell.angle_beta   90.00
_cell.angle_gamma   90.00
#
_symmetry.space_group_name_H-M   'P 1'
#
loop_
_entity.id
_entity.type
_entity.pdbx_description
1 polymer ?
#
loop_
_entity_poly.entity_id
_entity_poly.type
_entity_poly.pdbx_seq_one_letter_code
_entity_poly.pdbx_strand_id
1 'polypeptide(L)'
;MKIPPWSRDEHIVALDFYLRHMPSIPGKDSKEVIGLSELLNVLGRKISGELQATYRNPAGVYMKLMNFRGVDPSHPGVGLANGSKDEKVVWDLYANNRDELSKLAHRITQFITTEESSEALPELSEEEEEGNEGQVLSRIHRYRERNQKLVAKKKTKFLSENSKLHCEACGFDFKERYGERGADFIECHHTKPVSELETNGKTKISDLVLLCSNCHRIVHRKKPWLSFDELVAQIKEV
;
A
#
# COMPACT_ATOMS: atom_id res chain seq x y z
N MET A 1 -24.40 -10.12 -11.40
CA MET A 1 -23.56 -9.38 -10.41
C MET A 1 -22.87 -8.24 -11.15
N LYS A 2 -22.75 -7.05 -10.58
CA LYS A 2 -22.14 -5.88 -11.25
C LYS A 2 -20.62 -5.96 -11.12
N ILE A 3 -19.86 -5.67 -12.21
CA ILE A 3 -18.39 -5.60 -12.12
C ILE A 3 -18.01 -4.47 -11.17
N PRO A 4 -17.17 -4.72 -10.14
CA PRO A 4 -16.77 -3.68 -9.19
C PRO A 4 -15.94 -2.58 -9.90
N PRO A 5 -15.94 -1.34 -9.37
CA PRO A 5 -15.11 -0.27 -9.89
C PRO A 5 -13.61 -0.65 -9.82
N TRP A 6 -12.78 0.05 -10.57
CA TRP A 6 -11.34 -0.14 -10.50
C TRP A 6 -10.81 0.33 -9.15
N SER A 7 -10.00 -0.50 -8.51
CA SER A 7 -9.31 -0.14 -7.27
C SER A 7 -8.12 0.77 -7.55
N ARG A 8 -7.61 1.43 -6.52
CA ARG A 8 -6.41 2.25 -6.61
C ARG A 8 -5.19 1.43 -7.04
N ASP A 9 -5.04 0.21 -6.52
CA ASP A 9 -3.94 -0.70 -6.87
C ASP A 9 -3.98 -1.08 -8.37
N GLU A 10 -5.16 -1.34 -8.90
CA GLU A 10 -5.33 -1.64 -10.32
C GLU A 10 -4.97 -0.43 -11.21
N HIS A 11 -5.32 0.79 -10.78
CA HIS A 11 -4.94 2.01 -11.48
C HIS A 11 -3.42 2.23 -11.45
N ILE A 12 -2.75 1.99 -10.31
CA ILE A 12 -1.28 2.10 -10.18
C ILE A 12 -0.59 1.15 -11.16
N VAL A 13 -0.99 -0.13 -11.17
CA VAL A 13 -0.43 -1.14 -12.09
C VAL A 13 -0.71 -0.78 -13.55
N ALA A 14 -1.92 -0.32 -13.86
CA ALA A 14 -2.28 0.07 -15.23
C ALA A 14 -1.56 1.35 -15.69
N LEU A 15 -1.36 2.34 -14.81
CA LEU A 15 -0.59 3.56 -15.13
C LEU A 15 0.89 3.25 -15.36
N ASP A 16 1.51 2.41 -14.53
CA ASP A 16 2.89 1.96 -14.73
C ASP A 16 3.04 1.24 -16.08
N PHE A 17 2.11 0.35 -16.41
CA PHE A 17 2.08 -0.31 -17.71
C PHE A 17 1.97 0.72 -18.85
N TYR A 18 1.03 1.68 -18.76
CA TYR A 18 0.83 2.72 -19.76
C TYR A 18 2.11 3.52 -20.00
N LEU A 19 2.74 4.03 -18.94
CA LEU A 19 3.93 4.87 -19.04
C LEU A 19 5.18 4.14 -19.57
N ARG A 20 5.28 2.82 -19.30
CA ARG A 20 6.36 1.98 -19.86
C ARG A 20 6.21 1.70 -21.36
N HIS A 21 4.99 1.72 -21.89
CA HIS A 21 4.71 1.41 -23.29
C HIS A 21 4.49 2.65 -24.18
N MET A 22 4.61 3.85 -23.60
CA MET A 22 4.54 5.06 -24.43
C MET A 22 5.70 5.16 -25.41
N PRO A 23 5.50 5.76 -26.60
CA PRO A 23 4.25 6.34 -27.11
C PRO A 23 3.31 5.30 -27.79
N SER A 24 3.74 4.05 -27.93
CA SER A 24 3.00 3.02 -28.68
C SER A 24 2.40 1.98 -27.73
N ILE A 25 1.17 2.23 -27.27
CA ILE A 25 0.45 1.32 -26.38
C ILE A 25 0.04 0.06 -27.14
N PRO A 26 0.38 -1.15 -26.65
CA PRO A 26 0.01 -2.42 -27.27
C PRO A 26 -1.51 -2.59 -27.39
N GLY A 27 -1.97 -3.21 -28.48
CA GLY A 27 -3.40 -3.44 -28.72
C GLY A 27 -4.02 -4.45 -27.75
N LYS A 28 -5.36 -4.47 -27.67
CA LYS A 28 -6.12 -5.34 -26.75
C LYS A 28 -5.81 -6.84 -26.89
N ASP A 29 -5.41 -7.28 -28.08
CA ASP A 29 -5.13 -8.69 -28.39
C ASP A 29 -3.63 -9.02 -28.28
N SER A 30 -2.81 -8.08 -27.84
CA SER A 30 -1.38 -8.28 -27.61
C SER A 30 -1.12 -9.13 -26.36
N LYS A 31 0.03 -9.84 -26.35
CA LYS A 31 0.45 -10.64 -25.19
C LYS A 31 0.62 -9.80 -23.94
N GLU A 32 1.07 -8.56 -24.09
CA GLU A 32 1.31 -7.62 -23.02
C GLU A 32 0.00 -7.20 -22.33
N VAL A 33 -1.03 -6.86 -23.10
CA VAL A 33 -2.34 -6.47 -22.55
C VAL A 33 -3.10 -7.68 -21.99
N ILE A 34 -2.97 -8.85 -22.61
CA ILE A 34 -3.51 -10.11 -22.07
C ILE A 34 -2.84 -10.41 -20.72
N GLY A 35 -1.50 -10.35 -20.63
CA GLY A 35 -0.77 -10.57 -19.38
C GLY A 35 -1.15 -9.56 -18.28
N LEU A 36 -1.35 -8.30 -18.62
CA LEU A 36 -1.86 -7.31 -17.67
C LEU A 36 -3.29 -7.66 -17.20
N SER A 37 -4.16 -8.10 -18.10
CA SER A 37 -5.50 -8.56 -17.77
C SER A 37 -5.48 -9.74 -16.78
N GLU A 38 -4.64 -10.74 -17.03
CA GLU A 38 -4.45 -11.90 -16.13
C GLU A 38 -3.97 -11.47 -14.75
N LEU A 39 -2.96 -10.60 -14.69
CA LEU A 39 -2.44 -10.03 -13.44
C LEU A 39 -3.53 -9.32 -12.63
N LEU A 40 -4.32 -8.46 -13.28
CA LEU A 40 -5.40 -7.72 -12.64
C LEU A 40 -6.55 -8.66 -12.17
N ASN A 41 -6.78 -9.75 -12.88
CA ASN A 41 -7.73 -10.78 -12.44
C ASN A 41 -7.25 -11.53 -11.20
N VAL A 42 -5.94 -11.83 -11.09
CA VAL A 42 -5.36 -12.42 -9.88
C VAL A 42 -5.48 -11.45 -8.71
N LEU A 43 -5.13 -10.18 -8.93
CA LEU A 43 -5.27 -9.11 -7.94
C LEU A 43 -6.71 -9.00 -7.42
N GLY A 44 -7.67 -8.91 -8.33
CA GLY A 44 -9.08 -8.79 -7.98
C GLY A 44 -9.58 -9.97 -7.16
N ARG A 45 -9.20 -11.21 -7.50
CA ARG A 45 -9.56 -12.41 -6.71
C ARG A 45 -9.00 -12.38 -5.30
N LYS A 46 -7.77 -11.91 -5.12
CA LYS A 46 -7.16 -11.79 -3.79
C LYS A 46 -7.80 -10.70 -2.92
N ILE A 47 -8.34 -9.65 -3.53
CA ILE A 47 -9.00 -8.55 -2.81
C ILE A 47 -10.48 -8.88 -2.50
N SER A 48 -11.20 -9.41 -3.48
CA SER A 48 -12.67 -9.48 -3.48
C SER A 48 -13.23 -10.91 -3.53
N GLY A 49 -12.39 -11.94 -3.60
CA GLY A 49 -12.82 -13.33 -3.72
C GLY A 49 -13.23 -13.70 -5.15
N GLU A 50 -14.36 -14.43 -5.31
CA GLU A 50 -14.82 -14.89 -6.62
C GLU A 50 -15.25 -13.72 -7.52
N LEU A 51 -14.79 -13.73 -8.77
CA LEU A 51 -15.04 -12.71 -9.77
C LEU A 51 -15.74 -13.28 -11.00
N GLN A 52 -16.47 -12.42 -11.71
CA GLN A 52 -17.07 -12.78 -13.01
C GLN A 52 -15.97 -13.00 -14.07
N ALA A 53 -16.25 -13.87 -15.05
CA ALA A 53 -15.35 -14.17 -16.17
C ALA A 53 -15.00 -12.92 -17.01
N THR A 54 -15.84 -11.89 -16.99
CA THR A 54 -15.63 -10.61 -17.71
C THR A 54 -14.84 -9.58 -16.90
N TYR A 55 -14.47 -9.89 -15.67
CA TYR A 55 -13.69 -8.99 -14.84
C TYR A 55 -12.34 -8.68 -15.47
N ARG A 56 -12.03 -7.39 -15.60
CA ARG A 56 -10.75 -6.88 -16.20
C ARG A 56 -10.31 -7.66 -17.45
N ASN A 57 -11.26 -7.97 -18.36
CA ASN A 57 -10.91 -8.63 -19.62
C ASN A 57 -9.98 -7.73 -20.49
N PRO A 58 -9.23 -8.28 -21.46
CA PRO A 58 -8.25 -7.52 -22.24
C PRO A 58 -8.82 -6.27 -22.92
N ALA A 59 -10.07 -6.32 -23.40
CA ALA A 59 -10.72 -5.17 -24.01
C ALA A 59 -10.99 -4.06 -22.98
N GLY A 60 -11.48 -4.41 -21.77
CA GLY A 60 -11.70 -3.48 -20.67
C GLY A 60 -10.40 -2.86 -20.15
N VAL A 61 -9.33 -3.66 -20.07
CA VAL A 61 -8.00 -3.18 -19.70
C VAL A 61 -7.46 -2.21 -20.75
N TYR A 62 -7.55 -2.55 -22.02
CA TYR A 62 -7.16 -1.64 -23.10
C TYR A 62 -7.92 -0.31 -23.06
N MET A 63 -9.24 -0.33 -22.82
CA MET A 63 -10.02 0.89 -22.63
C MET A 63 -9.52 1.73 -21.44
N LYS A 64 -9.09 1.10 -20.34
CA LYS A 64 -8.50 1.79 -19.20
C LYS A 64 -7.17 2.47 -19.57
N LEU A 65 -6.32 1.79 -20.36
CA LEU A 65 -5.10 2.41 -20.88
C LEU A 65 -5.41 3.62 -21.76
N MET A 66 -6.48 3.56 -22.57
CA MET A 66 -6.93 4.70 -23.39
C MET A 66 -7.51 5.84 -22.53
N ASN A 67 -8.08 5.56 -21.35
CA ASN A 67 -8.45 6.61 -20.41
C ASN A 67 -7.21 7.35 -19.86
N PHE A 68 -6.11 6.65 -19.52
CA PHE A 68 -4.85 7.30 -19.18
C PHE A 68 -4.30 8.15 -20.31
N ARG A 69 -4.43 7.69 -21.57
CA ARG A 69 -4.09 8.48 -22.75
C ARG A 69 -4.89 9.78 -22.83
N GLY A 70 -6.13 9.79 -22.33
CA GLY A 70 -6.99 10.97 -22.28
C GLY A 70 -6.58 12.02 -21.23
N VAL A 71 -5.85 11.62 -20.18
CA VAL A 71 -5.33 12.52 -19.15
C VAL A 71 -3.84 12.88 -19.36
N ASP A 72 -3.18 12.22 -20.32
CA ASP A 72 -1.78 12.47 -20.66
C ASP A 72 -1.61 13.77 -21.47
N PRO A 73 -0.98 14.81 -20.91
CA PRO A 73 -0.80 16.08 -21.61
C PRO A 73 0.18 15.98 -22.79
N SER A 74 0.99 14.93 -22.88
CA SER A 74 1.91 14.70 -24.00
C SER A 74 1.22 14.11 -25.22
N HIS A 75 -0.02 13.61 -25.07
CA HIS A 75 -0.77 13.03 -26.17
C HIS A 75 -1.53 14.10 -26.96
N PRO A 76 -1.24 14.28 -28.26
CA PRO A 76 -1.83 15.36 -29.07
C PRO A 76 -3.29 15.14 -29.46
N GLY A 77 -3.88 13.98 -29.13
CA GLY A 77 -5.24 13.59 -29.51
C GLY A 77 -6.25 13.79 -28.38
N VAL A 78 -7.54 13.85 -28.76
CA VAL A 78 -8.63 13.80 -27.79
C VAL A 78 -8.75 12.37 -27.29
N GLY A 79 -8.44 12.12 -26.00
CA GLY A 79 -8.67 10.84 -25.36
C GLY A 79 -10.16 10.56 -25.12
N LEU A 80 -10.50 9.41 -24.56
CA LEU A 80 -11.88 9.07 -24.20
C LEU A 80 -12.41 10.07 -23.19
N ALA A 81 -13.50 10.76 -23.53
CA ALA A 81 -14.10 11.82 -22.70
C ALA A 81 -14.68 11.34 -21.35
N ASN A 82 -14.79 10.02 -21.14
CA ASN A 82 -15.46 9.40 -20.00
C ASN A 82 -14.50 8.66 -19.05
N GLY A 83 -13.27 9.14 -18.86
CA GLY A 83 -12.39 8.64 -17.81
C GLY A 83 -13.00 8.89 -16.42
N SER A 84 -12.78 7.98 -15.46
CA SER A 84 -13.18 8.23 -14.07
C SER A 84 -12.26 9.28 -13.42
N LYS A 85 -12.72 9.90 -12.34
CA LYS A 85 -11.88 10.82 -11.56
C LYS A 85 -10.60 10.15 -11.04
N ASP A 86 -10.62 8.83 -10.88
CA ASP A 86 -9.53 8.05 -10.30
C ASP A 86 -8.31 7.96 -11.21
N GLU A 87 -8.48 7.91 -12.56
CA GLU A 87 -7.34 7.97 -13.49
C GLU A 87 -6.57 9.28 -13.31
N LYS A 88 -7.31 10.40 -13.21
CA LYS A 88 -6.67 11.72 -13.01
C LYS A 88 -5.96 11.79 -11.67
N VAL A 89 -6.56 11.29 -10.60
CA VAL A 89 -5.92 11.29 -9.27
C VAL A 89 -4.63 10.48 -9.26
N VAL A 90 -4.63 9.27 -9.85
CA VAL A 90 -3.41 8.44 -9.92
C VAL A 90 -2.37 9.06 -10.83
N TRP A 91 -2.79 9.68 -11.93
CA TRP A 91 -1.92 10.43 -12.82
C TRP A 91 -1.22 11.58 -12.09
N ASP A 92 -1.99 12.44 -11.43
CA ASP A 92 -1.48 13.63 -10.73
C ASP A 92 -0.48 13.25 -9.61
N LEU A 93 -0.70 12.09 -8.95
CA LEU A 93 0.19 11.60 -7.89
C LEU A 93 1.50 11.00 -8.41
N TYR A 94 1.47 10.29 -9.54
CA TYR A 94 2.57 9.39 -9.89
C TYR A 94 3.17 9.60 -11.28
N ALA A 95 2.51 10.28 -12.24
CA ALA A 95 3.01 10.39 -13.61
C ALA A 95 4.37 11.09 -13.69
N ASN A 96 4.65 12.03 -12.80
CA ASN A 96 5.92 12.76 -12.71
C ASN A 96 6.96 12.08 -11.80
N ASN A 97 6.58 11.00 -11.10
CA ASN A 97 7.48 10.22 -10.23
C ASN A 97 7.47 8.75 -10.66
N ARG A 98 8.04 8.48 -11.84
CA ARG A 98 8.04 7.15 -12.47
C ARG A 98 8.75 6.09 -11.64
N ASP A 99 9.78 6.45 -10.91
CA ASP A 99 10.54 5.50 -10.06
C ASP A 99 9.68 5.02 -8.89
N GLU A 100 8.95 5.91 -8.26
CA GLU A 100 8.02 5.56 -7.18
C GLU A 100 6.85 4.72 -7.71
N LEU A 101 6.23 5.14 -8.82
CA LEU A 101 5.17 4.38 -9.47
C LEU A 101 5.60 2.95 -9.79
N SER A 102 6.78 2.78 -10.40
CA SER A 102 7.31 1.47 -10.76
C SER A 102 7.58 0.60 -9.53
N LYS A 103 8.11 1.18 -8.46
CA LYS A 103 8.29 0.49 -7.18
C LYS A 103 6.96 0.04 -6.58
N LEU A 104 5.94 0.88 -6.60
CA LEU A 104 4.60 0.54 -6.10
C LEU A 104 3.95 -0.57 -6.94
N ALA A 105 3.94 -0.43 -8.27
CA ALA A 105 3.41 -1.44 -9.19
C ALA A 105 4.12 -2.79 -9.04
N HIS A 106 5.46 -2.77 -8.92
CA HIS A 106 6.25 -3.98 -8.71
C HIS A 106 5.87 -4.68 -7.39
N ARG A 107 5.65 -3.94 -6.30
CA ARG A 107 5.24 -4.52 -5.01
C ARG A 107 3.87 -5.12 -5.03
N ILE A 108 2.91 -4.44 -5.67
CA ILE A 108 1.56 -4.98 -5.87
C ILE A 108 1.68 -6.30 -6.65
N THR A 109 2.46 -6.32 -7.73
CA THR A 109 2.68 -7.51 -8.55
C THR A 109 3.38 -8.63 -7.76
N GLN A 110 4.44 -8.31 -7.03
CA GLN A 110 5.18 -9.26 -6.20
C GLN A 110 4.28 -9.92 -5.15
N PHE A 111 3.47 -9.12 -4.47
CA PHE A 111 2.51 -9.62 -3.49
C PHE A 111 1.51 -10.60 -4.11
N ILE A 112 1.08 -10.34 -5.34
CA ILE A 112 0.13 -11.21 -6.04
C ILE A 112 0.77 -12.55 -6.41
N THR A 113 2.06 -12.56 -6.75
CA THR A 113 2.77 -13.73 -7.29
C THR A 113 3.47 -14.59 -6.23
N THR A 114 3.67 -14.07 -5.00
CA THR A 114 4.31 -14.84 -3.92
C THR A 114 3.30 -15.69 -3.15
N GLU A 115 3.72 -16.91 -2.77
CA GLU A 115 2.93 -17.84 -1.94
C GLU A 115 2.69 -17.34 -0.50
N GLU A 116 3.48 -16.36 -0.04
CA GLU A 116 3.31 -15.70 1.28
C GLU A 116 1.93 -15.06 1.46
N SER A 117 1.17 -14.94 0.38
CA SER A 117 -0.21 -14.42 0.38
C SER A 117 -1.29 -15.48 0.66
N SER A 118 -0.93 -16.69 1.08
CA SER A 118 -1.92 -17.75 1.44
C SER A 118 -2.60 -17.49 2.78
N GLU A 119 -2.03 -16.67 3.67
CA GLU A 119 -2.74 -16.20 4.85
C GLU A 119 -3.67 -15.04 4.46
N ALA A 120 -4.92 -15.10 4.94
CA ALA A 120 -5.90 -14.06 4.71
C ALA A 120 -5.33 -12.70 5.14
N LEU A 121 -5.31 -11.74 4.22
CA LEU A 121 -4.88 -10.39 4.55
C LEU A 121 -5.80 -9.79 5.61
N PRO A 122 -5.27 -9.01 6.57
CA PRO A 122 -6.09 -8.30 7.54
C PRO A 122 -7.14 -7.44 6.83
N GLU A 123 -8.39 -7.50 7.30
CA GLU A 123 -9.43 -6.59 6.85
C GLU A 123 -9.04 -5.15 7.17
N LEU A 124 -9.33 -4.24 6.24
CA LEU A 124 -9.20 -2.80 6.46
C LEU A 124 -10.43 -2.32 7.23
N SER A 125 -10.25 -1.38 8.15
CA SER A 125 -11.39 -0.64 8.70
C SER A 125 -11.97 0.32 7.66
N GLU A 126 -13.26 0.66 7.76
CA GLU A 126 -13.95 1.56 6.83
C GLU A 126 -13.23 2.92 6.67
N GLU A 127 -12.56 3.40 7.72
CA GLU A 127 -11.79 4.66 7.70
C GLU A 127 -10.50 4.61 6.85
N GLU A 128 -10.04 3.41 6.48
CA GLU A 128 -8.77 3.19 5.79
C GLU A 128 -8.93 2.85 4.31
N GLU A 129 -10.18 2.63 3.84
CA GLU A 129 -10.46 2.32 2.44
C GLU A 129 -10.21 3.50 1.48
N GLU A 130 -10.19 4.75 1.96
CA GLU A 130 -10.08 5.97 1.16
C GLU A 130 -8.66 6.56 1.03
N GLY A 131 -7.62 5.81 1.36
CA GLY A 131 -6.24 6.32 1.28
C GLY A 131 -5.70 6.47 -0.15
N ASN A 132 -4.74 7.39 -0.35
CA ASN A 132 -3.99 7.56 -1.62
C ASN A 132 -3.17 6.32 -2.01
N GLU A 133 -2.76 5.49 -1.06
CA GLU A 133 -2.24 4.15 -1.30
C GLU A 133 -3.40 3.18 -1.53
N GLY A 134 -3.21 2.19 -2.39
CA GLY A 134 -4.22 1.18 -2.66
C GLY A 134 -4.46 0.25 -1.45
N GLN A 135 -5.57 -0.48 -1.46
CA GLN A 135 -5.94 -1.43 -0.40
C GLN A 135 -4.86 -2.51 -0.19
N VAL A 136 -4.22 -2.97 -1.27
CA VAL A 136 -3.16 -3.98 -1.20
C VAL A 136 -1.94 -3.44 -0.45
N LEU A 137 -1.49 -2.24 -0.78
CA LEU A 137 -0.34 -1.63 -0.11
C LEU A 137 -0.61 -1.39 1.39
N SER A 138 -1.82 -0.94 1.73
CA SER A 138 -2.23 -0.79 3.14
C SER A 138 -2.29 -2.14 3.87
N ARG A 139 -2.79 -3.21 3.20
CA ARG A 139 -2.80 -4.57 3.76
C ARG A 139 -1.40 -5.15 3.91
N ILE A 140 -0.50 -4.94 2.96
CA ILE A 140 0.91 -5.35 3.04
C ILE A 140 1.59 -4.64 4.23
N HIS A 141 1.33 -3.35 4.42
CA HIS A 141 1.88 -2.60 5.55
C HIS A 141 1.45 -3.22 6.88
N ARG A 142 0.15 -3.47 7.07
CA ARG A 142 -0.37 -4.11 8.29
C ARG A 142 0.12 -5.54 8.49
N TYR A 143 0.20 -6.33 7.43
CA TYR A 143 0.76 -7.68 7.51
C TYR A 143 2.19 -7.65 8.07
N ARG A 144 3.00 -6.68 7.63
CA ARG A 144 4.36 -6.51 8.12
C ARG A 144 4.41 -6.03 9.57
N GLU A 145 3.56 -5.09 9.96
CA GLU A 145 3.46 -4.63 11.36
C GLU A 145 3.02 -5.77 12.31
N ARG A 146 2.25 -6.71 11.83
CA ARG A 146 1.80 -7.89 12.58
C ARG A 146 2.74 -9.09 12.49
N ASN A 147 3.89 -8.99 11.83
CA ASN A 147 4.87 -10.07 11.77
C ASN A 147 5.43 -10.36 13.19
N GLN A 148 4.82 -11.36 13.84
CA GLN A 148 5.10 -11.68 15.25
C GLN A 148 6.59 -11.94 15.52
N LYS A 149 7.32 -12.59 14.58
CA LYS A 149 8.76 -12.88 14.75
C LYS A 149 9.58 -11.60 14.75
N LEU A 150 9.24 -10.64 13.89
CA LEU A 150 9.95 -9.37 13.78
C LEU A 150 9.62 -8.45 14.96
N VAL A 151 8.34 -8.39 15.34
CA VAL A 151 7.86 -7.67 16.52
C VAL A 151 8.53 -8.19 17.80
N ALA A 152 8.57 -9.51 17.99
CA ALA A 152 9.25 -10.13 19.14
C ALA A 152 10.74 -9.75 19.19
N LYS A 153 11.45 -9.82 18.05
CA LYS A 153 12.86 -9.40 17.96
C LYS A 153 13.07 -7.92 18.31
N LYS A 154 12.18 -7.02 17.81
CA LYS A 154 12.25 -5.58 18.13
C LYS A 154 12.04 -5.36 19.64
N LYS A 155 11.02 -5.99 20.24
CA LYS A 155 10.74 -5.91 21.69
C LYS A 155 11.90 -6.43 22.51
N THR A 156 12.46 -7.60 22.18
CA THR A 156 13.62 -8.16 22.88
C THR A 156 14.83 -7.23 22.80
N LYS A 157 15.12 -6.70 21.61
CA LYS A 157 16.20 -5.74 21.44
C LYS A 157 15.97 -4.49 22.28
N PHE A 158 14.77 -3.93 22.25
CA PHE A 158 14.42 -2.73 23.00
C PHE A 158 14.58 -2.96 24.52
N LEU A 159 14.11 -4.11 25.03
CA LEU A 159 14.27 -4.48 26.45
C LEU A 159 15.73 -4.71 26.85
N SER A 160 16.61 -5.12 25.93
CA SER A 160 18.05 -5.23 26.24
C SER A 160 18.74 -3.86 26.40
N GLU A 161 18.15 -2.82 25.83
CA GLU A 161 18.68 -1.44 25.88
C GLU A 161 17.92 -0.57 26.92
N ASN A 162 16.68 -1.00 27.29
CA ASN A 162 15.79 -0.26 28.18
C ASN A 162 15.21 -1.20 29.25
N SER A 163 15.01 -0.71 30.47
CA SER A 163 14.51 -1.51 31.59
C SER A 163 13.04 -1.96 31.45
N LYS A 164 12.26 -1.33 30.57
CA LYS A 164 10.83 -1.58 30.38
C LYS A 164 10.38 -1.24 28.96
N LEU A 165 9.24 -1.83 28.53
CA LEU A 165 8.60 -1.51 27.27
C LEU A 165 7.77 -0.23 27.41
N HIS A 166 8.11 0.78 26.61
CA HIS A 166 7.35 2.02 26.54
C HIS A 166 7.28 2.54 25.09
N CYS A 167 6.37 3.46 24.86
CA CYS A 167 6.26 4.15 23.58
C CYS A 167 7.51 5.00 23.31
N GLU A 168 8.23 4.72 22.22
CA GLU A 168 9.44 5.48 21.86
C GLU A 168 9.13 6.97 21.57
N ALA A 169 7.87 7.32 21.25
CA ALA A 169 7.49 8.71 20.97
C ALA A 169 7.05 9.48 22.22
N CYS A 170 6.18 8.94 23.09
CA CYS A 170 5.58 9.67 24.21
C CYS A 170 5.90 9.08 25.59
N GLY A 171 6.69 8.01 25.68
CA GLY A 171 7.07 7.38 26.95
C GLY A 171 5.97 6.55 27.63
N PHE A 172 4.75 6.47 27.06
CA PHE A 172 3.64 5.73 27.68
C PHE A 172 3.98 4.25 27.87
N ASP A 173 3.80 3.77 29.08
CA ASP A 173 4.04 2.38 29.49
C ASP A 173 2.71 1.70 29.87
N PHE A 174 2.35 0.66 29.13
CA PHE A 174 1.09 -0.07 29.36
C PHE A 174 1.13 -0.87 30.66
N LYS A 175 2.27 -1.45 31.02
CA LYS A 175 2.40 -2.19 32.28
C LYS A 175 2.30 -1.28 33.50
N GLU A 176 2.91 -0.12 33.45
CA GLU A 176 2.80 0.89 34.50
C GLU A 176 1.37 1.39 34.66
N ARG A 177 0.65 1.58 33.53
CA ARG A 177 -0.71 2.11 33.53
C ARG A 177 -1.80 1.08 33.88
N TYR A 178 -1.65 -0.16 33.40
CA TYR A 178 -2.68 -1.22 33.45
C TYR A 178 -2.26 -2.48 34.21
N GLY A 179 -1.12 -2.46 34.91
CA GLY A 179 -0.59 -3.59 35.63
C GLY A 179 -0.23 -4.78 34.71
N GLU A 180 -0.37 -5.99 35.22
CA GLU A 180 -0.01 -7.20 34.44
C GLU A 180 -0.80 -7.36 33.14
N ARG A 181 -1.98 -6.75 33.01
CA ARG A 181 -2.77 -6.78 31.78
C ARG A 181 -2.14 -5.96 30.64
N GLY A 182 -1.34 -4.96 30.99
CA GLY A 182 -0.56 -4.18 30.04
C GLY A 182 0.85 -4.71 29.79
N ALA A 183 1.25 -5.79 30.46
CA ALA A 183 2.56 -6.38 30.29
C ALA A 183 2.76 -6.81 28.82
N ASP A 184 3.93 -6.52 28.26
CA ASP A 184 4.33 -6.84 26.89
C ASP A 184 3.43 -6.27 25.77
N PHE A 185 2.44 -5.43 26.12
CA PHE A 185 1.59 -4.80 25.14
C PHE A 185 2.25 -3.50 24.65
N ILE A 186 2.61 -3.47 23.36
CA ILE A 186 3.09 -2.31 22.61
C ILE A 186 2.94 -2.64 21.13
N GLU A 187 2.63 -1.66 20.30
CA GLU A 187 2.51 -1.83 18.85
C GLU A 187 3.84 -1.51 18.16
N CYS A 188 4.10 -2.19 17.04
CA CYS A 188 5.31 -2.01 16.27
C CYS A 188 4.98 -1.31 14.96
N HIS A 189 5.61 -0.18 14.69
CA HIS A 189 5.40 0.64 13.51
C HIS A 189 6.65 0.69 12.63
N HIS A 190 6.44 0.69 11.29
CA HIS A 190 7.51 0.86 10.31
C HIS A 190 7.77 2.35 10.07
N THR A 191 8.99 2.80 10.32
CA THR A 191 9.40 4.20 10.11
C THR A 191 9.56 4.56 8.64
N LYS A 192 9.70 3.57 7.77
CA LYS A 192 9.79 3.76 6.32
C LYS A 192 8.51 3.31 5.64
N PRO A 193 7.92 4.16 4.77
CA PRO A 193 6.80 3.75 3.93
C PRO A 193 7.11 2.48 3.14
N VAL A 194 6.09 1.70 2.84
CA VAL A 194 6.24 0.50 1.99
C VAL A 194 6.87 0.87 0.65
N SER A 195 6.66 2.10 0.13
CA SER A 195 7.26 2.63 -1.09
C SER A 195 8.78 2.77 -1.06
N GLU A 196 9.39 2.92 0.10
CA GLU A 196 10.84 3.16 0.26
C GLU A 196 11.66 1.89 0.60
N LEU A 197 10.99 0.76 0.82
CA LEU A 197 11.69 -0.48 1.12
C LEU A 197 12.35 -1.04 -0.16
N GLU A 198 13.59 -1.50 -0.08
CA GLU A 198 14.33 -2.12 -1.20
C GLU A 198 13.58 -3.30 -1.81
N THR A 199 13.84 -3.59 -3.08
CA THR A 199 13.16 -4.60 -3.92
C THR A 199 13.15 -6.02 -3.32
N ASN A 200 14.09 -6.34 -2.43
CA ASN A 200 14.15 -7.59 -1.68
C ASN A 200 13.48 -7.55 -0.29
N GLY A 201 12.79 -6.47 0.01
CA GLY A 201 11.73 -6.35 1.01
C GLY A 201 12.00 -6.78 2.45
N LYS A 202 13.24 -7.02 2.87
CA LYS A 202 13.54 -7.40 4.26
C LYS A 202 13.53 -6.14 5.15
N THR A 203 12.51 -6.05 6.00
CA THR A 203 12.46 -5.04 7.05
C THR A 203 13.58 -5.28 8.05
N LYS A 204 14.41 -4.26 8.30
CA LYS A 204 15.42 -4.28 9.36
C LYS A 204 14.78 -3.89 10.68
N ILE A 205 15.31 -4.40 11.80
CA ILE A 205 14.83 -4.00 13.16
C ILE A 205 15.00 -2.51 13.39
N SER A 206 16.01 -1.88 12.75
CA SER A 206 16.24 -0.42 12.79
C SER A 206 15.13 0.39 12.10
N ASP A 207 14.35 -0.23 11.21
CA ASP A 207 13.25 0.43 10.50
C ASP A 207 11.92 0.32 11.30
N LEU A 208 12.00 -0.14 12.56
CA LEU A 208 10.86 -0.35 13.43
C LEU A 208 10.98 0.51 14.70
N VAL A 209 9.85 1.08 15.10
CA VAL A 209 9.68 1.77 16.39
C VAL A 209 8.51 1.16 17.16
N LEU A 210 8.58 1.23 18.49
CA LEU A 210 7.52 0.80 19.39
C LEU A 210 6.65 1.99 19.76
N LEU A 211 5.36 1.92 19.47
CA LEU A 211 4.41 2.99 19.72
C LEU A 211 3.24 2.49 20.57
N CYS A 212 2.71 3.35 21.44
CA CYS A 212 1.41 3.11 22.04
C CYS A 212 0.31 3.24 20.96
N SER A 213 -0.85 2.63 21.20
CA SER A 213 -1.96 2.62 20.24
C SER A 213 -2.41 4.04 19.83
N ASN A 214 -2.30 5.03 20.71
CA ASN A 214 -2.64 6.41 20.39
C ASN A 214 -1.64 7.03 19.42
N CYS A 215 -0.33 6.93 19.70
CA CYS A 215 0.72 7.44 18.81
C CYS A 215 0.68 6.73 17.45
N HIS A 216 0.47 5.41 17.43
CA HIS A 216 0.37 4.63 16.21
C HIS A 216 -0.84 5.06 15.35
N ARG A 217 -2.01 5.27 15.96
CA ARG A 217 -3.19 5.78 15.25
C ARG A 217 -2.99 7.21 14.72
N ILE A 218 -2.29 8.08 15.46
CA ILE A 218 -2.01 9.45 15.02
C ILE A 218 -1.11 9.45 13.79
N VAL A 219 -0.06 8.61 13.76
CA VAL A 219 0.81 8.46 12.58
C VAL A 219 -0.01 8.16 11.32
N HIS A 220 -0.97 7.23 11.44
CA HIS A 220 -1.75 6.76 10.30
C HIS A 220 -3.01 7.60 10.00
N ARG A 221 -3.33 8.62 10.81
CA ARG A 221 -4.61 9.33 10.71
C ARG A 221 -4.81 10.10 9.41
N LYS A 222 -3.75 10.68 8.87
CA LYS A 222 -3.79 11.48 7.62
C LYS A 222 -2.63 11.12 6.73
N LYS A 223 -2.81 11.21 5.42
CA LYS A 223 -1.73 11.02 4.44
C LYS A 223 -1.22 12.38 3.93
N PRO A 224 0.09 12.50 3.67
CA PRO A 224 1.13 11.49 3.94
C PRO A 224 1.20 11.19 5.44
N TRP A 225 1.58 9.94 5.79
CA TRP A 225 1.78 9.56 7.18
C TRP A 225 2.92 10.34 7.81
N LEU A 226 2.81 10.62 9.10
CA LEU A 226 3.88 11.29 9.82
C LEU A 226 5.11 10.38 9.89
N SER A 227 6.28 10.95 9.68
CA SER A 227 7.52 10.30 10.10
C SER A 227 7.59 10.22 11.65
N PHE A 228 8.47 9.38 12.17
CA PHE A 228 8.67 9.28 13.61
C PHE A 228 9.08 10.62 14.23
N ASP A 229 9.98 11.35 13.58
CA ASP A 229 10.46 12.65 14.05
C ASP A 229 9.34 13.72 14.05
N GLU A 230 8.50 13.73 13.01
CA GLU A 230 7.32 14.60 12.96
C GLU A 230 6.31 14.28 14.05
N LEU A 231 6.08 12.98 14.35
CA LEU A 231 5.22 12.55 15.45
C LEU A 231 5.76 13.08 16.78
N VAL A 232 7.04 12.86 17.06
CA VAL A 232 7.68 13.33 18.31
C VAL A 232 7.59 14.84 18.45
N ALA A 233 7.82 15.58 17.35
CA ALA A 233 7.71 17.05 17.36
C ALA A 233 6.29 17.58 17.62
N GLN A 234 5.24 16.76 17.32
CA GLN A 234 3.85 17.16 17.56
C GLN A 234 3.34 16.80 18.96
N ILE A 235 4.06 15.94 19.69
CA ILE A 235 3.67 15.58 21.06
C ILE A 235 3.99 16.77 21.97
N LYS A 236 2.93 17.37 22.53
CA LYS A 236 3.08 18.41 23.52
C LYS A 236 3.37 17.76 24.88
N GLU A 237 4.37 18.26 25.56
CA GLU A 237 4.56 17.96 26.99
C GLU A 237 3.31 18.42 27.77
N VAL A 238 2.72 17.49 28.52
CA VAL A 238 1.54 17.75 29.37
C VAL A 238 2.04 18.03 30.79
#